data_b57ba8267055e9d8ff9dd5298a1ba335
#
_entry.id   b57ba8267055e9d8ff9dd5298a1ba335
#
_cell.length_a   1.000
_cell.length_b   1.000
_cell.length_c   1.000
_cell.angle_alpha   90.00
_cell.angle_beta   90.00
_cell.angle_gamma   90.00
#
_symmetry.space_group_name_H-M   'P 1'
#
loop_
_entity.id
_entity.type
_entity.pdbx_description
1 polymer ?
#
loop_
_entity_poly.entity_id
_entity_poly.type
_entity_poly.pdbx_seq_one_letter_code
_entity_poly.pdbx_strand_id
1 'polypeptide(L)'
;MLKHLYIKNFTLIDQLDTDFYNGFSVISGETGAGKSIILGAIGLLLGNRADSRQIKQGEKKCIIEATFSLPKGEFDAFFTENNIDFDADETILHREVSSSGKSRAFINDTPVALNLLRDLGSQLVDIHSQHQNLLLQKEDFQLNVIDILAANDKERAAYKTTFRAYKDAERRLAEIKKQLRENSENEEFMRFQYEEISSANLQDGQQEELEAEEKTLAHAEDIKSSLFSADNLLSDEETSVVRKLKSATDALSLISSVFPKADVLNSRLDTVYIEVKDIAEEVSRATADIDFDPNRLDFINQQLDKIYHLEKKFHVETIAELLAIQAELKQKLDGIDNSDELLKEAEQILAARQADCAKQAALLTKGREKAAKTIQKEMKERLVPMGIPNVQFDIQFEPKTLASDGADKVQFLFSANRNSPLQPIEQVASGGEIARVMLSLKAMISGAVKLPTIIFDEIDTGVSGKIAQQMAFVMRQMGSSDKQVISITHLPQIAALGTTHYKVEKHDTSAGTTSRLRKLTDEERVAEIAQMLSGSDVSEAALQNARELINGNQSS
;
A
#
# COMPACT_ATOMS: atom_id res chain seq x y z
N MET A 1 22.45 23.77 2.02
CA MET A 1 23.64 23.76 2.92
C MET A 1 23.23 24.22 4.30
N LEU A 2 23.78 23.59 5.34
CA LEU A 2 23.57 24.01 6.72
C LEU A 2 24.23 25.37 6.95
N LYS A 3 23.46 26.39 7.34
CA LYS A 3 23.96 27.75 7.64
C LYS A 3 24.10 28.00 9.12
N HIS A 4 23.15 27.53 9.89
CA HIS A 4 23.10 27.81 11.32
C HIS A 4 22.58 26.60 12.08
N LEU A 5 23.11 26.33 13.27
CA LEU A 5 22.68 25.26 14.16
C LEU A 5 22.49 25.82 15.57
N TYR A 6 21.28 25.68 16.08
CA TYR A 6 20.93 26.01 17.45
C TYR A 6 20.51 24.75 18.21
N ILE A 7 21.12 24.52 19.35
CA ILE A 7 20.80 23.40 20.25
C ILE A 7 20.64 23.93 21.66
N LYS A 8 19.58 23.52 22.35
CA LYS A 8 19.34 23.88 23.75
C LYS A 8 18.93 22.68 24.58
N ASN A 9 19.55 22.51 25.74
CA ASN A 9 19.27 21.49 26.75
C ASN A 9 19.37 20.05 26.20
N PHE A 10 20.40 19.76 25.43
CA PHE A 10 20.61 18.45 24.83
C PHE A 10 21.87 17.80 25.40
N THR A 11 21.71 16.71 26.15
CA THR A 11 22.79 15.97 26.85
C THR A 11 23.72 16.90 27.65
N LEU A 12 24.96 17.11 27.19
CA LEU A 12 25.95 18.01 27.82
C LEU A 12 25.92 19.44 27.26
N ILE A 13 25.08 19.71 26.27
CA ILE A 13 24.95 21.04 25.65
C ILE A 13 23.85 21.83 26.35
N ASP A 14 24.20 22.91 27.03
CA ASP A 14 23.27 23.87 27.58
C ASP A 14 22.65 24.69 26.46
N GLN A 15 23.51 25.36 25.72
CA GLN A 15 23.18 26.13 24.54
C GLN A 15 24.37 26.10 23.57
N LEU A 16 24.07 25.80 22.32
CA LEU A 16 24.96 25.94 21.20
C LEU A 16 24.26 26.80 20.16
N ASP A 17 24.99 27.77 19.64
CA ASP A 17 24.52 28.74 18.67
C ASP A 17 25.67 29.03 17.74
N THR A 18 25.66 28.48 16.52
CA THR A 18 26.86 28.46 15.68
C THR A 18 26.51 28.50 14.20
N ASP A 19 27.19 29.39 13.47
CA ASP A 19 27.13 29.46 12.01
C ASP A 19 28.09 28.47 11.35
N PHE A 20 27.64 27.88 10.25
CA PHE A 20 28.42 27.01 9.40
C PHE A 20 28.62 27.64 8.01
N TYR A 21 29.74 27.34 7.38
CA TYR A 21 30.16 27.92 6.11
C TYR A 21 30.30 26.85 5.03
N ASN A 22 30.25 27.27 3.78
CA ASN A 22 30.46 26.44 2.60
C ASN A 22 31.90 25.88 2.55
N GLY A 23 32.08 24.86 1.74
CA GLY A 23 33.40 24.24 1.57
C GLY A 23 33.68 23.16 2.60
N PHE A 24 34.93 23.01 3.00
CA PHE A 24 35.37 21.96 3.89
C PHE A 24 35.61 22.48 5.30
N SER A 25 34.70 22.15 6.23
CA SER A 25 34.78 22.48 7.65
C SER A 25 35.29 21.29 8.46
N VAL A 26 36.04 21.56 9.50
CA VAL A 26 36.55 20.53 10.42
C VAL A 26 36.10 20.85 11.85
N ILE A 27 35.72 19.81 12.58
CA ILE A 27 35.40 19.86 14.01
C ILE A 27 36.43 19.00 14.76
N SER A 28 37.31 19.63 15.58
CA SER A 28 38.24 18.95 16.47
C SER A 28 37.75 18.97 17.93
N GLY A 29 38.42 18.27 18.78
CA GLY A 29 38.18 18.22 20.24
C GLY A 29 38.47 16.86 20.82
N GLU A 30 38.57 16.76 22.14
CA GLU A 30 38.84 15.51 22.85
C GLU A 30 37.74 14.46 22.62
N THR A 31 38.12 13.17 22.65
CA THR A 31 37.18 12.05 22.64
C THR A 31 36.23 12.14 23.83
N GLY A 32 34.92 12.05 23.59
CA GLY A 32 33.92 12.24 24.63
C GLY A 32 33.57 13.71 24.96
N ALA A 33 34.20 14.70 24.27
CA ALA A 33 33.91 16.14 24.48
C ALA A 33 32.60 16.65 23.90
N GLY A 34 31.78 15.79 23.31
CA GLY A 34 30.52 16.21 22.77
C GLY A 34 30.41 16.20 21.24
N LYS A 35 31.45 15.74 20.51
CA LYS A 35 31.40 15.60 19.04
C LYS A 35 30.22 14.74 18.61
N SER A 36 30.07 13.55 19.17
CA SER A 36 28.95 12.65 18.89
C SER A 36 27.59 13.19 19.38
N ILE A 37 27.61 14.13 20.35
CA ILE A 37 26.41 14.78 20.84
C ILE A 37 25.84 15.73 19.78
N ILE A 38 26.68 16.50 19.08
CA ILE A 38 26.27 17.39 17.99
C ILE A 38 25.63 16.56 16.87
N LEU A 39 26.25 15.42 16.51
CA LEU A 39 25.67 14.51 15.52
C LEU A 39 24.35 13.89 15.97
N GLY A 40 24.23 13.55 17.24
CA GLY A 40 22.98 13.09 17.82
C GLY A 40 21.87 14.12 17.71
N ALA A 41 22.19 15.41 17.93
CA ALA A 41 21.24 16.51 17.76
C ALA A 41 20.83 16.68 16.29
N ILE A 42 21.79 16.71 15.35
CA ILE A 42 21.50 16.76 13.92
C ILE A 42 20.66 15.53 13.50
N GLY A 43 21.00 14.34 14.00
CA GLY A 43 20.21 13.13 13.73
C GLY A 43 18.75 13.22 14.17
N LEU A 44 18.46 13.93 15.28
CA LEU A 44 17.07 14.21 15.67
C LEU A 44 16.35 15.12 14.68
N LEU A 45 17.01 16.13 14.12
CA LEU A 45 16.46 16.96 13.05
C LEU A 45 16.20 16.16 11.77
N LEU A 46 17.06 15.17 11.49
CA LEU A 46 16.89 14.25 10.36
C LEU A 46 15.84 13.14 10.61
N GLY A 47 15.03 13.27 11.67
CA GLY A 47 13.92 12.38 11.92
C GLY A 47 14.26 11.10 12.69
N ASN A 48 15.43 11.01 13.34
CA ASN A 48 15.74 9.90 14.22
C ASN A 48 14.79 9.85 15.43
N ARG A 49 14.62 8.65 15.99
CA ARG A 49 13.77 8.47 17.19
C ARG A 49 14.34 9.25 18.36
N ALA A 50 13.49 10.05 19.00
CA ALA A 50 13.87 10.79 20.20
C ALA A 50 13.89 9.88 21.43
N ASP A 51 14.90 10.08 22.29
CA ASP A 51 14.99 9.47 23.60
C ASP A 51 15.01 10.58 24.66
N SER A 52 14.07 10.53 25.62
CA SER A 52 13.99 11.52 26.71
C SER A 52 15.26 11.59 27.57
N ARG A 53 16.09 10.53 27.59
CA ARG A 53 17.40 10.50 28.25
C ARG A 53 18.42 11.44 27.62
N GLN A 54 18.17 11.89 26.39
CA GLN A 54 19.02 12.86 25.70
C GLN A 54 18.73 14.32 26.11
N ILE A 55 17.68 14.55 26.88
CA ILE A 55 17.41 15.87 27.47
C ILE A 55 18.38 16.07 28.64
N LYS A 56 18.94 17.28 28.75
CA LYS A 56 19.82 17.63 29.88
C LYS A 56 19.12 17.37 31.21
N GLN A 57 19.83 16.80 32.16
CA GLN A 57 19.29 16.48 33.47
C GLN A 57 18.78 17.75 34.19
N GLY A 58 17.54 17.70 34.68
CA GLY A 58 16.86 18.83 35.32
C GLY A 58 16.02 19.68 34.38
N GLU A 59 16.14 19.50 33.06
CA GLU A 59 15.42 20.27 32.06
C GLU A 59 14.13 19.57 31.61
N LYS A 60 13.11 20.39 31.27
CA LYS A 60 11.78 19.88 30.85
C LYS A 60 11.71 19.55 29.36
N LYS A 61 12.53 20.23 28.55
CA LYS A 61 12.57 20.02 27.09
C LYS A 61 13.95 20.34 26.52
N CYS A 62 14.29 19.67 25.42
CA CYS A 62 15.35 20.13 24.53
C CYS A 62 14.78 20.67 23.22
N ILE A 63 15.52 21.58 22.60
CA ILE A 63 15.20 22.23 21.33
C ILE A 63 16.40 22.08 20.42
N ILE A 64 16.16 21.69 19.18
CA ILE A 64 17.17 21.61 18.14
C ILE A 64 16.60 22.27 16.91
N GLU A 65 17.34 23.22 16.33
CA GLU A 65 16.94 23.96 15.16
C GLU A 65 18.14 24.09 14.21
N ALA A 66 17.89 23.96 12.92
CA ALA A 66 18.90 24.21 11.91
C ALA A 66 18.32 24.96 10.73
N THR A 67 19.03 25.98 10.31
CA THR A 67 18.70 26.77 9.13
C THR A 67 19.53 26.28 7.92
N PHE A 68 18.85 26.04 6.82
CA PHE A 68 19.42 25.59 5.57
C PHE A 68 19.19 26.61 4.45
N SER A 69 20.20 26.76 3.59
CA SER A 69 20.02 27.38 2.28
C SER A 69 19.88 26.28 1.24
N LEU A 70 18.81 26.33 0.45
CA LEU A 70 18.45 25.33 -0.54
C LEU A 70 18.60 25.87 -1.96
N PRO A 71 18.91 25.03 -2.96
CA PRO A 71 18.90 25.43 -4.37
C PRO A 71 17.47 25.79 -4.82
N LYS A 72 17.32 26.95 -5.46
CA LYS A 72 16.02 27.39 -6.01
C LYS A 72 15.56 26.44 -7.11
N GLY A 73 14.28 26.10 -7.12
CA GLY A 73 13.66 25.25 -8.14
C GLY A 73 13.74 23.73 -7.89
N GLU A 74 14.52 23.27 -6.93
CA GLU A 74 14.69 21.82 -6.65
C GLU A 74 13.71 21.29 -5.62
N PHE A 75 13.33 22.12 -4.66
CA PHE A 75 12.47 21.72 -3.55
C PHE A 75 11.05 22.28 -3.64
N ASP A 76 10.76 23.13 -4.63
CA ASP A 76 9.46 23.80 -4.77
C ASP A 76 8.28 22.83 -4.79
N ALA A 77 8.43 21.71 -5.48
CA ALA A 77 7.41 20.66 -5.53
C ALA A 77 7.13 20.05 -4.15
N PHE A 78 8.18 19.73 -3.38
CA PHE A 78 8.05 19.18 -2.03
C PHE A 78 7.27 20.12 -1.11
N PHE A 79 7.60 21.40 -1.09
CA PHE A 79 6.95 22.40 -0.24
C PHE A 79 5.52 22.67 -0.68
N THR A 80 5.25 22.75 -1.99
CA THR A 80 3.91 22.95 -2.55
C THR A 80 2.97 21.78 -2.25
N GLU A 81 3.44 20.54 -2.48
CA GLU A 81 2.66 19.33 -2.24
C GLU A 81 2.29 19.13 -0.77
N ASN A 82 3.11 19.65 0.15
CA ASN A 82 2.89 19.52 1.58
C ASN A 82 2.29 20.78 2.23
N ASN A 83 1.93 21.81 1.44
CA ASN A 83 1.38 23.08 1.90
C ASN A 83 2.25 23.77 2.97
N ILE A 84 3.57 23.83 2.74
CA ILE A 84 4.55 24.48 3.60
C ILE A 84 5.10 25.70 2.87
N ASP A 85 5.18 26.83 3.56
CA ASP A 85 5.81 28.03 3.02
C ASP A 85 7.30 27.76 2.78
N PHE A 86 7.79 28.15 1.60
CA PHE A 86 9.17 27.89 1.17
C PHE A 86 9.98 29.17 1.06
N ASP A 87 11.06 29.24 1.83
CA ASP A 87 12.15 30.19 1.64
C ASP A 87 13.44 29.41 1.35
N ALA A 88 13.97 29.60 0.13
CA ALA A 88 15.17 28.90 -0.30
C ALA A 88 16.42 29.33 0.48
N ASP A 89 16.48 30.56 0.96
CA ASP A 89 17.64 31.11 1.65
C ASP A 89 17.62 30.81 3.16
N GLU A 90 16.41 30.58 3.74
CA GLU A 90 16.20 30.36 5.18
C GLU A 90 15.16 29.25 5.46
N THR A 91 15.41 28.05 4.98
CA THR A 91 14.57 26.89 5.36
C THR A 91 14.97 26.37 6.74
N ILE A 92 14.06 26.39 7.70
CA ILE A 92 14.31 26.02 9.09
C ILE A 92 13.72 24.63 9.38
N LEU A 93 14.54 23.72 9.87
CA LEU A 93 14.09 22.47 10.51
C LEU A 93 14.16 22.65 12.02
N HIS A 94 13.05 22.41 12.70
CA HIS A 94 12.98 22.55 14.15
C HIS A 94 12.38 21.31 14.80
N ARG A 95 12.98 20.90 15.92
CA ARG A 95 12.52 19.77 16.70
C ARG A 95 12.54 20.06 18.20
N GLU A 96 11.42 19.76 18.85
CA GLU A 96 11.29 19.78 20.31
C GLU A 96 11.06 18.36 20.87
N VAL A 97 11.76 18.02 21.94
CA VAL A 97 11.53 16.79 22.70
C VAL A 97 11.32 17.15 24.16
N SER A 98 10.24 16.66 24.76
CA SER A 98 9.94 16.90 26.18
C SER A 98 10.29 15.70 27.05
N SER A 99 10.56 15.95 28.35
CA SER A 99 10.83 14.91 29.35
C SER A 99 9.67 13.90 29.51
N SER A 100 8.44 14.29 29.11
CA SER A 100 7.27 13.38 29.05
C SER A 100 7.27 12.44 27.84
N GLY A 101 8.32 12.46 27.00
CA GLY A 101 8.41 11.65 25.78
C GLY A 101 7.67 12.20 24.57
N LYS A 102 7.00 13.35 24.68
CA LYS A 102 6.36 13.99 23.52
C LYS A 102 7.42 14.65 22.64
N SER A 103 7.30 14.48 21.32
CA SER A 103 8.17 15.10 20.34
C SER A 103 7.34 15.85 19.31
N ARG A 104 7.78 17.06 18.93
CA ARG A 104 7.17 17.90 17.90
C ARG A 104 8.21 18.23 16.85
N ALA A 105 7.79 18.26 15.60
CA ALA A 105 8.64 18.58 14.45
C ALA A 105 7.99 19.72 13.65
N PHE A 106 8.82 20.63 13.13
CA PHE A 106 8.37 21.74 12.32
C PHE A 106 9.32 21.92 11.13
N ILE A 107 8.76 22.33 10.01
CA ILE A 107 9.50 22.84 8.87
C ILE A 107 9.02 24.26 8.68
N ASN A 108 9.94 25.21 8.77
CA ASN A 108 9.65 26.62 8.98
C ASN A 108 8.74 26.76 10.20
N ASP A 109 7.66 27.50 10.15
CA ASP A 109 6.70 27.61 11.26
C ASP A 109 5.57 26.57 11.22
N THR A 110 5.61 25.65 10.24
CA THR A 110 4.54 24.66 10.03
C THR A 110 4.83 23.37 10.81
N PRO A 111 3.92 22.95 11.73
CA PRO A 111 4.04 21.65 12.40
C PRO A 111 3.87 20.52 11.39
N VAL A 112 4.80 19.55 11.41
CA VAL A 112 4.80 18.44 10.46
C VAL A 112 4.89 17.08 11.15
N ALA A 113 4.49 16.03 10.44
CA ALA A 113 4.72 14.67 10.87
C ALA A 113 6.22 14.32 10.77
N LEU A 114 6.69 13.41 11.64
CA LEU A 114 8.11 13.06 11.70
C LEU A 114 8.65 12.42 10.42
N ASN A 115 7.83 11.67 9.69
CA ASN A 115 8.19 11.12 8.40
C ASN A 115 8.51 12.23 7.36
N LEU A 116 7.71 13.29 7.32
CA LEU A 116 7.92 14.41 6.40
C LEU A 116 9.22 15.17 6.75
N LEU A 117 9.49 15.39 8.04
CA LEU A 117 10.79 15.96 8.48
C LEU A 117 11.95 15.07 8.06
N ARG A 118 11.80 13.74 8.18
CA ARG A 118 12.83 12.78 7.75
C ARG A 118 13.05 12.79 6.25
N ASP A 119 11.98 12.86 5.48
CA ASP A 119 12.04 12.85 4.01
C ASP A 119 12.79 14.10 3.50
N LEU A 120 12.51 15.28 4.05
CA LEU A 120 13.27 16.48 3.73
C LEU A 120 14.72 16.38 4.24
N GLY A 121 14.89 16.04 5.53
CA GLY A 121 16.21 15.98 6.18
C GLY A 121 17.19 15.07 5.45
N SER A 122 16.71 13.91 4.95
CA SER A 122 17.54 12.97 4.18
C SER A 122 18.02 13.50 2.83
N GLN A 123 17.36 14.52 2.29
CA GLN A 123 17.75 15.22 1.08
C GLN A 123 18.71 16.39 1.36
N LEU A 124 18.81 16.84 2.61
CA LEU A 124 19.61 18.00 3.00
C LEU A 124 20.98 17.61 3.58
N VAL A 125 21.02 16.55 4.39
CA VAL A 125 22.23 16.14 5.11
C VAL A 125 22.43 14.64 5.03
N ASP A 126 23.62 14.24 4.61
CA ASP A 126 24.09 12.85 4.69
C ASP A 126 25.15 12.75 5.80
N ILE A 127 24.85 12.02 6.86
CA ILE A 127 25.80 11.79 7.96
C ILE A 127 26.46 10.44 7.75
N HIS A 128 27.76 10.44 7.54
CA HIS A 128 28.55 9.22 7.47
C HIS A 128 29.30 8.97 8.78
N SER A 129 28.93 7.94 9.51
CA SER A 129 29.57 7.47 10.73
C SER A 129 30.10 6.04 10.57
N GLN A 130 30.89 5.60 11.52
CA GLN A 130 31.42 4.23 11.53
C GLN A 130 30.33 3.15 11.42
N HIS A 131 29.12 3.41 11.94
CA HIS A 131 27.98 2.49 11.83
C HIS A 131 27.37 2.47 10.41
N GLN A 132 27.58 3.50 9.61
CA GLN A 132 27.07 3.53 8.22
C GLN A 132 27.91 2.70 7.23
N ASN A 133 29.10 2.24 7.64
CA ASN A 133 29.84 1.24 6.86
C ASN A 133 29.01 -0.03 6.64
N LEU A 134 28.05 -0.34 7.55
CA LEU A 134 27.06 -1.41 7.37
C LEU A 134 26.10 -1.19 6.20
N LEU A 135 25.97 0.05 5.67
CA LEU A 135 25.13 0.29 4.47
C LEU A 135 25.74 -0.35 3.23
N LEU A 136 27.07 -0.44 3.14
CA LEU A 136 27.73 -1.17 2.06
C LEU A 136 27.33 -2.64 2.00
N GLN A 137 26.86 -3.20 3.09
CA GLN A 137 26.40 -4.58 3.19
C GLN A 137 24.97 -4.77 2.61
N LYS A 138 24.24 -3.67 2.35
CA LYS A 138 22.87 -3.76 1.84
C LYS A 138 22.89 -3.75 0.32
N GLU A 139 22.29 -4.76 -0.28
CA GLU A 139 22.13 -4.89 -1.73
C GLU A 139 21.45 -3.65 -2.35
N ASP A 140 20.40 -3.14 -1.68
CA ASP A 140 19.68 -1.94 -2.12
C ASP A 140 20.58 -0.69 -2.18
N PHE A 141 21.53 -0.57 -1.25
CA PHE A 141 22.49 0.54 -1.26
C PHE A 141 23.47 0.42 -2.43
N GLN A 142 24.01 -0.77 -2.65
CA GLN A 142 24.96 -1.03 -3.73
C GLN A 142 24.30 -0.78 -5.10
N LEU A 143 23.09 -1.26 -5.29
CA LEU A 143 22.30 -1.02 -6.50
C LEU A 143 22.01 0.48 -6.70
N ASN A 144 21.62 1.19 -5.63
CA ASN A 144 21.34 2.62 -5.69
C ASN A 144 22.59 3.44 -6.06
N VAL A 145 23.75 3.07 -5.56
CA VAL A 145 25.04 3.72 -5.95
C VAL A 145 25.26 3.62 -7.45
N ILE A 146 25.03 2.43 -8.03
CA ILE A 146 25.18 2.23 -9.47
C ILE A 146 24.15 3.05 -10.24
N ASP A 147 22.89 3.05 -9.81
CA ASP A 147 21.80 3.77 -10.46
C ASP A 147 22.05 5.29 -10.48
N ILE A 148 22.54 5.84 -9.37
CA ILE A 148 22.94 7.25 -9.28
C ILE A 148 24.06 7.57 -10.27
N LEU A 149 25.11 6.75 -10.30
CA LEU A 149 26.28 7.00 -11.16
C LEU A 149 26.02 6.66 -12.63
N ALA A 150 25.04 5.82 -12.92
CA ALA A 150 24.56 5.54 -14.27
C ALA A 150 23.70 6.68 -14.84
N ALA A 151 23.17 7.57 -13.99
CA ALA A 151 22.20 8.60 -14.37
C ALA A 151 21.01 8.04 -15.16
N ASN A 152 20.51 6.86 -14.76
CA ASN A 152 19.50 6.07 -15.48
C ASN A 152 18.05 6.33 -15.01
N ASP A 153 17.77 7.55 -14.54
CA ASP A 153 16.44 7.90 -13.99
C ASP A 153 15.30 7.69 -15.00
N LYS A 154 15.56 7.94 -16.29
CA LYS A 154 14.58 7.73 -17.36
C LYS A 154 14.26 6.24 -17.55
N GLU A 155 15.29 5.41 -17.58
CA GLU A 155 15.18 3.96 -17.73
C GLU A 155 14.47 3.34 -16.50
N ARG A 156 14.80 3.81 -15.30
CA ARG A 156 14.12 3.43 -14.06
C ARG A 156 12.64 3.81 -14.07
N ALA A 157 12.30 5.01 -14.51
CA ALA A 157 10.90 5.47 -14.62
C ALA A 157 10.12 4.63 -15.64
N ALA A 158 10.72 4.35 -16.81
CA ALA A 158 10.13 3.48 -17.84
C ALA A 158 9.92 2.05 -17.31
N TYR A 159 10.94 1.50 -16.67
CA TYR A 159 10.85 0.18 -16.03
C TYR A 159 9.75 0.13 -14.97
N LYS A 160 9.69 1.11 -14.06
CA LYS A 160 8.66 1.17 -13.00
C LYS A 160 7.23 1.18 -13.58
N THR A 161 7.04 1.86 -14.71
CA THR A 161 5.75 1.88 -15.40
C THR A 161 5.38 0.51 -15.95
N THR A 162 6.31 -0.15 -16.66
CA THR A 162 6.06 -1.50 -17.21
C THR A 162 5.94 -2.57 -16.13
N PHE A 163 6.70 -2.46 -15.04
CA PHE A 163 6.59 -3.36 -13.89
C PHE A 163 5.22 -3.26 -13.20
N ARG A 164 4.69 -2.03 -13.05
CA ARG A 164 3.34 -1.83 -12.51
C ARG A 164 2.29 -2.49 -13.40
N ALA A 165 2.37 -2.26 -14.73
CA ALA A 165 1.46 -2.87 -15.68
C ALA A 165 1.54 -4.42 -15.68
N TYR A 166 2.74 -4.99 -15.52
CA TYR A 166 2.93 -6.44 -15.35
C TYR A 166 2.26 -6.95 -14.08
N LYS A 167 2.45 -6.27 -12.93
CA LYS A 167 1.83 -6.66 -11.66
C LYS A 167 0.30 -6.52 -11.66
N ASP A 168 -0.22 -5.53 -12.35
CA ASP A 168 -1.67 -5.36 -12.50
C ASP A 168 -2.28 -6.47 -13.35
N ALA A 169 -1.59 -6.90 -14.44
CA ALA A 169 -2.00 -8.05 -15.25
C ALA A 169 -1.94 -9.37 -14.46
N GLU A 170 -0.89 -9.57 -13.64
CA GLU A 170 -0.76 -10.74 -12.77
C GLU A 170 -1.91 -10.82 -11.75
N ARG A 171 -2.25 -9.69 -11.12
CA ARG A 171 -3.38 -9.59 -10.19
C ARG A 171 -4.70 -9.89 -10.89
N ARG A 172 -4.91 -9.31 -12.09
CA ARG A 172 -6.12 -9.53 -12.88
C ARG A 172 -6.31 -11.00 -13.23
N LEU A 173 -5.26 -11.68 -13.67
CA LEU A 173 -5.31 -13.12 -13.95
C LEU A 173 -5.64 -13.93 -12.69
N ALA A 174 -5.05 -13.57 -11.54
CA ALA A 174 -5.34 -14.24 -10.27
C ALA A 174 -6.80 -14.06 -9.84
N GLU A 175 -7.37 -12.87 -10.04
CA GLU A 175 -8.79 -12.58 -9.77
C GLU A 175 -9.71 -13.41 -10.68
N ILE A 176 -9.42 -13.47 -11.99
CA ILE A 176 -10.17 -14.29 -12.94
C ILE A 176 -10.12 -15.76 -12.50
N LYS A 177 -8.94 -16.31 -12.23
CA LYS A 177 -8.77 -17.70 -11.78
C LYS A 177 -9.54 -18.00 -10.49
N LYS A 178 -9.58 -17.04 -9.56
CA LYS A 178 -10.34 -17.17 -8.32
C LYS A 178 -11.85 -17.23 -8.59
N GLN A 179 -12.38 -16.27 -9.37
CA GLN A 179 -13.80 -16.21 -9.74
C GLN A 179 -14.27 -17.47 -10.48
N LEU A 180 -13.44 -17.98 -11.41
CA LEU A 180 -13.75 -19.20 -12.15
C LEU A 180 -13.80 -20.43 -11.23
N ARG A 181 -12.89 -20.53 -10.27
CA ARG A 181 -12.92 -21.64 -9.30
C ARG A 181 -14.17 -21.60 -8.42
N GLU A 182 -14.52 -20.41 -7.90
CA GLU A 182 -15.73 -20.23 -7.08
C GLU A 182 -17.01 -20.53 -7.88
N ASN A 183 -17.08 -20.18 -9.16
CA ASN A 183 -18.20 -20.47 -10.03
C ASN A 183 -18.27 -21.96 -10.41
N SER A 184 -17.14 -22.59 -10.72
CA SER A 184 -17.09 -24.00 -11.12
C SER A 184 -17.51 -24.97 -9.99
N GLU A 185 -17.22 -24.67 -8.74
CA GLU A 185 -17.63 -25.51 -7.60
C GLU A 185 -19.16 -25.62 -7.46
N ASN A 186 -19.91 -24.66 -7.99
CA ASN A 186 -21.39 -24.61 -7.92
C ASN A 186 -22.06 -24.78 -9.28
N GLU A 187 -21.33 -25.03 -10.37
CA GLU A 187 -21.85 -25.04 -11.74
C GLU A 187 -22.99 -26.05 -11.92
N GLU A 188 -22.80 -27.31 -11.53
CA GLU A 188 -23.82 -28.34 -11.65
C GLU A 188 -25.12 -27.96 -10.93
N PHE A 189 -24.98 -27.38 -9.74
CA PHE A 189 -26.14 -26.94 -8.96
C PHE A 189 -26.84 -25.74 -9.60
N MET A 190 -26.10 -24.76 -10.10
CA MET A 190 -26.67 -23.60 -10.80
C MET A 190 -27.34 -24.03 -12.11
N ARG A 191 -26.74 -24.95 -12.85
CA ARG A 191 -27.31 -25.48 -14.10
C ARG A 191 -28.60 -26.24 -13.82
N PHE A 192 -28.63 -27.08 -12.79
CA PHE A 192 -29.85 -27.75 -12.34
C PHE A 192 -30.96 -26.76 -11.95
N GLN A 193 -30.67 -25.75 -11.15
CA GLN A 193 -31.64 -24.73 -10.78
C GLN A 193 -32.16 -23.93 -11.98
N TYR A 194 -31.28 -23.58 -12.91
CA TYR A 194 -31.66 -22.86 -14.14
C TYR A 194 -32.61 -23.72 -15.02
N GLU A 195 -32.29 -24.99 -15.22
CA GLU A 195 -33.10 -25.92 -16.01
C GLU A 195 -34.47 -26.14 -15.39
N GLU A 196 -34.57 -26.23 -14.07
CA GLU A 196 -35.81 -26.42 -13.33
C GLU A 196 -36.75 -25.23 -13.52
N ILE A 197 -36.29 -23.99 -13.36
CA ILE A 197 -37.11 -22.79 -13.60
C ILE A 197 -37.44 -22.66 -15.11
N SER A 198 -36.44 -22.89 -15.95
CA SER A 198 -36.61 -22.77 -17.42
C SER A 198 -37.63 -23.75 -17.98
N SER A 199 -37.64 -25.01 -17.46
CA SER A 199 -38.59 -26.05 -17.93
C SER A 199 -40.05 -25.76 -17.55
N ALA A 200 -40.27 -24.90 -16.58
CA ALA A 200 -41.61 -24.49 -16.16
C ALA A 200 -42.28 -23.52 -17.15
N ASN A 201 -41.50 -22.91 -18.07
CA ASN A 201 -41.97 -21.95 -19.09
C ASN A 201 -42.86 -20.84 -18.52
N LEU A 202 -42.45 -20.25 -17.41
CA LEU A 202 -43.22 -19.23 -16.72
C LEU A 202 -43.29 -17.92 -17.50
N GLN A 203 -44.44 -17.25 -17.39
CA GLN A 203 -44.65 -15.91 -17.95
C GLN A 203 -45.09 -14.96 -16.85
N ASP A 204 -44.61 -13.73 -16.94
CA ASP A 204 -44.99 -12.68 -15.98
C ASP A 204 -46.51 -12.43 -16.04
N GLY A 205 -47.17 -12.34 -14.87
CA GLY A 205 -48.60 -12.21 -14.72
C GLY A 205 -49.41 -13.51 -14.89
N GLN A 206 -48.77 -14.64 -15.24
CA GLN A 206 -49.44 -15.92 -15.47
C GLN A 206 -50.09 -16.47 -14.20
N GLN A 207 -49.50 -16.25 -13.02
CA GLN A 207 -50.01 -16.74 -11.74
C GLN A 207 -51.33 -16.08 -11.40
N GLU A 208 -51.40 -14.75 -11.51
CA GLU A 208 -52.60 -13.98 -11.21
C GLU A 208 -53.74 -14.33 -12.15
N GLU A 209 -53.42 -14.58 -13.43
CA GLU A 209 -54.42 -15.02 -14.40
C GLU A 209 -54.99 -16.41 -14.04
N LEU A 210 -54.12 -17.35 -13.72
CA LEU A 210 -54.54 -18.73 -13.32
C LEU A 210 -55.30 -18.73 -12.01
N GLU A 211 -54.91 -17.95 -11.02
CA GLU A 211 -55.64 -17.86 -9.73
C GLU A 211 -57.02 -17.22 -9.90
N ALA A 212 -57.17 -16.23 -10.76
CA ALA A 212 -58.44 -15.63 -11.08
C ALA A 212 -59.39 -16.61 -11.83
N GLU A 213 -58.84 -17.39 -12.76
CA GLU A 213 -59.59 -18.42 -13.51
C GLU A 213 -59.99 -19.59 -12.60
N GLU A 214 -59.03 -20.07 -11.75
CA GLU A 214 -59.28 -21.13 -10.75
C GLU A 214 -60.46 -20.77 -9.84
N LYS A 215 -60.43 -19.57 -9.26
CA LYS A 215 -61.48 -19.07 -8.39
C LYS A 215 -62.82 -19.02 -9.06
N THR A 216 -62.88 -18.64 -10.35
CA THR A 216 -64.13 -18.60 -11.14
C THR A 216 -64.67 -19.99 -11.40
N LEU A 217 -63.82 -20.95 -11.79
CA LEU A 217 -64.22 -22.32 -12.08
C LEU A 217 -64.59 -23.09 -10.81
N ALA A 218 -63.89 -22.88 -9.67
CA ALA A 218 -64.24 -23.49 -8.40
C ALA A 218 -65.64 -23.06 -7.90
N HIS A 219 -66.00 -21.78 -8.08
CA HIS A 219 -67.35 -21.30 -7.81
C HIS A 219 -68.39 -21.93 -8.73
N ALA A 220 -68.07 -22.11 -10.04
CA ALA A 220 -68.97 -22.78 -10.99
C ALA A 220 -69.17 -24.26 -10.61
N GLU A 221 -68.12 -24.96 -10.12
CA GLU A 221 -68.18 -26.32 -9.60
C GLU A 221 -69.11 -26.44 -8.40
N ASP A 222 -68.91 -25.58 -7.39
CA ASP A 222 -69.74 -25.58 -6.18
C ASP A 222 -71.20 -25.35 -6.47
N ILE A 223 -71.53 -24.41 -7.36
CA ILE A 223 -72.90 -24.11 -7.80
C ILE A 223 -73.49 -25.30 -8.55
N LYS A 224 -72.79 -25.88 -9.52
CA LYS A 224 -73.23 -27.03 -10.30
C LYS A 224 -73.48 -28.26 -9.42
N SER A 225 -72.57 -28.55 -8.49
CA SER A 225 -72.69 -29.65 -7.54
C SER A 225 -73.90 -29.48 -6.63
N SER A 226 -74.15 -28.26 -6.12
CA SER A 226 -75.29 -27.96 -5.27
C SER A 226 -76.60 -28.06 -6.05
N LEU A 227 -76.66 -27.54 -7.25
CA LEU A 227 -77.88 -27.66 -8.12
C LEU A 227 -78.11 -29.10 -8.52
N PHE A 228 -77.05 -29.85 -8.88
CA PHE A 228 -77.21 -31.30 -9.19
C PHE A 228 -77.74 -32.12 -8.00
N SER A 229 -77.25 -31.81 -6.81
CA SER A 229 -77.76 -32.44 -5.63
C SER A 229 -79.26 -32.14 -5.37
N ALA A 230 -79.67 -30.88 -5.59
CA ALA A 230 -81.08 -30.48 -5.49
C ALA A 230 -81.94 -31.13 -6.57
N ASP A 231 -81.46 -31.15 -7.84
CA ASP A 231 -82.15 -31.80 -8.94
C ASP A 231 -82.39 -33.30 -8.65
N ASN A 232 -81.36 -34.02 -8.22
CA ASN A 232 -81.52 -35.44 -7.84
C ASN A 232 -82.60 -35.65 -6.76
N LEU A 233 -82.64 -34.81 -5.73
CA LEU A 233 -83.64 -34.91 -4.67
C LEU A 233 -85.05 -34.60 -5.20
N LEU A 234 -85.22 -33.70 -6.13
CA LEU A 234 -86.48 -33.28 -6.68
C LEU A 234 -86.95 -34.14 -7.84
N SER A 235 -86.05 -34.60 -8.76
CA SER A 235 -86.38 -35.20 -10.05
C SER A 235 -86.03 -36.69 -10.19
N ASP A 236 -85.26 -37.31 -9.25
CA ASP A 236 -84.87 -38.72 -9.35
C ASP A 236 -86.04 -39.66 -9.64
N GLU A 237 -85.84 -40.60 -10.57
CA GLU A 237 -86.91 -41.44 -11.09
C GLU A 237 -87.54 -42.34 -10.03
N GLU A 238 -86.85 -42.77 -8.98
CA GLU A 238 -87.35 -43.71 -8.02
C GLU A 238 -87.67 -43.05 -6.67
N THR A 239 -86.96 -42.06 -6.22
CA THR A 239 -86.98 -41.53 -4.87
C THR A 239 -87.34 -40.05 -4.75
N SER A 240 -87.64 -39.37 -5.84
CA SER A 240 -87.87 -37.93 -5.86
C SER A 240 -89.07 -37.44 -5.08
N VAL A 241 -88.94 -36.17 -4.64
CA VAL A 241 -90.01 -35.47 -3.95
C VAL A 241 -91.25 -35.35 -4.83
N VAL A 242 -91.05 -35.00 -6.13
CA VAL A 242 -92.13 -34.88 -7.15
C VAL A 242 -92.95 -36.21 -7.24
N ARG A 243 -92.22 -37.33 -7.32
CA ARG A 243 -92.88 -38.64 -7.41
C ARG A 243 -93.62 -39.01 -6.14
N LYS A 244 -93.04 -38.74 -4.99
CA LYS A 244 -93.73 -39.01 -3.68
C LYS A 244 -94.97 -38.18 -3.49
N LEU A 245 -94.91 -36.89 -3.91
CA LEU A 245 -96.10 -36.04 -3.88
C LEU A 245 -97.17 -36.55 -4.84
N LYS A 246 -96.79 -36.94 -6.06
CA LYS A 246 -97.72 -37.51 -7.01
C LYS A 246 -98.43 -38.78 -6.47
N SER A 247 -97.61 -39.69 -5.91
CA SER A 247 -98.15 -40.91 -5.33
C SER A 247 -99.11 -40.62 -4.17
N ALA A 248 -98.81 -39.61 -3.36
CA ALA A 248 -99.73 -39.21 -2.26
C ALA A 248 -101.02 -38.56 -2.75
N THR A 249 -100.89 -37.70 -3.84
CA THR A 249 -102.07 -37.13 -4.51
C THR A 249 -102.97 -38.23 -5.10
N ASP A 250 -102.35 -39.18 -5.80
CA ASP A 250 -103.11 -40.33 -6.37
C ASP A 250 -103.80 -41.14 -5.30
N ALA A 251 -103.16 -41.44 -4.17
CA ALA A 251 -103.73 -42.16 -3.05
C ALA A 251 -104.93 -41.42 -2.41
N LEU A 252 -104.87 -40.10 -2.24
CA LEU A 252 -105.95 -39.28 -1.71
C LEU A 252 -107.08 -39.16 -2.68
N SER A 253 -106.78 -39.09 -4.00
CA SER A 253 -107.82 -39.06 -5.10
C SER A 253 -108.72 -40.31 -5.08
N LEU A 254 -108.12 -41.50 -4.76
CA LEU A 254 -108.88 -42.75 -4.68
C LEU A 254 -109.98 -42.74 -3.63
N ILE A 255 -109.85 -41.97 -2.57
CA ILE A 255 -110.74 -41.91 -1.42
C ILE A 255 -111.56 -40.61 -1.41
N SER A 256 -111.36 -39.66 -2.26
CA SER A 256 -111.98 -38.32 -2.31
C SER A 256 -113.51 -38.40 -2.51
N SER A 257 -114.01 -39.41 -3.23
CA SER A 257 -115.43 -39.63 -3.44
C SER A 257 -116.17 -40.13 -2.21
N VAL A 258 -115.50 -40.76 -1.29
CA VAL A 258 -116.07 -41.37 -0.04
C VAL A 258 -115.75 -40.63 1.26
N PHE A 259 -114.70 -39.80 1.25
CA PHE A 259 -114.26 -39.02 2.38
C PHE A 259 -114.02 -37.57 2.02
N PRO A 260 -115.00 -36.62 2.21
CA PRO A 260 -114.96 -35.23 1.74
C PRO A 260 -113.70 -34.41 2.27
N LYS A 261 -113.18 -34.76 3.41
CA LYS A 261 -111.91 -34.13 3.89
C LYS A 261 -110.69 -34.49 3.03
N ALA A 262 -110.74 -35.69 2.37
CA ALA A 262 -109.64 -36.06 1.44
C ALA A 262 -109.62 -35.22 0.21
N ASP A 263 -110.72 -34.71 -0.30
CA ASP A 263 -110.83 -33.86 -1.47
C ASP A 263 -110.10 -32.50 -1.21
N VAL A 264 -110.32 -31.90 -0.06
CA VAL A 264 -109.65 -30.66 0.37
C VAL A 264 -108.13 -30.87 0.50
N LEU A 265 -107.72 -32.02 1.08
CA LEU A 265 -106.29 -32.35 1.23
C LEU A 265 -105.69 -32.69 -0.11
N ASN A 266 -106.39 -33.37 -1.00
CA ASN A 266 -105.91 -33.66 -2.36
C ASN A 266 -105.67 -32.41 -3.18
N SER A 267 -106.64 -31.48 -3.17
CA SER A 267 -106.50 -30.21 -3.87
C SER A 267 -105.29 -29.38 -3.38
N ARG A 268 -105.04 -29.38 -2.12
CA ARG A 268 -103.84 -28.70 -1.55
C ARG A 268 -102.56 -29.41 -1.94
N LEU A 269 -102.57 -30.74 -1.89
CA LEU A 269 -101.38 -31.52 -2.22
C LEU A 269 -101.10 -31.46 -3.72
N ASP A 270 -102.11 -31.39 -4.60
CA ASP A 270 -101.95 -31.22 -6.03
C ASP A 270 -101.36 -29.85 -6.36
N THR A 271 -101.78 -28.80 -5.65
CA THR A 271 -101.19 -27.50 -5.79
C THR A 271 -99.69 -27.52 -5.47
N VAL A 272 -99.31 -28.17 -4.35
CA VAL A 272 -97.91 -28.33 -3.92
C VAL A 272 -97.12 -29.19 -4.93
N TYR A 273 -97.74 -30.24 -5.47
CA TYR A 273 -97.15 -31.10 -6.49
C TYR A 273 -96.76 -30.29 -7.76
N ILE A 274 -97.74 -29.47 -8.25
CA ILE A 274 -97.51 -28.61 -9.45
C ILE A 274 -96.37 -27.64 -9.18
N GLU A 275 -96.38 -26.95 -8.01
CA GLU A 275 -95.34 -25.98 -7.63
C GLU A 275 -93.94 -26.64 -7.51
N VAL A 276 -93.84 -27.78 -6.82
CA VAL A 276 -92.55 -28.48 -6.66
C VAL A 276 -92.08 -29.08 -7.97
N LYS A 277 -92.96 -29.45 -8.90
CA LYS A 277 -92.61 -29.90 -10.22
C LYS A 277 -92.01 -28.76 -11.05
N ASP A 278 -92.60 -27.57 -10.97
CA ASP A 278 -92.12 -26.38 -11.67
C ASP A 278 -90.71 -25.99 -11.13
N ILE A 279 -90.52 -25.99 -9.82
CA ILE A 279 -89.20 -25.75 -9.19
C ILE A 279 -88.16 -26.79 -9.66
N ALA A 280 -88.57 -28.07 -9.74
CA ALA A 280 -87.69 -29.14 -10.20
C ALA A 280 -87.24 -28.93 -11.65
N GLU A 281 -88.17 -28.51 -12.54
CA GLU A 281 -87.80 -28.15 -13.95
C GLU A 281 -86.93 -26.92 -14.04
N GLU A 282 -87.10 -25.92 -13.16
CA GLU A 282 -86.19 -24.74 -13.12
C GLU A 282 -84.82 -25.13 -12.61
N VAL A 283 -84.67 -25.92 -11.58
CA VAL A 283 -83.38 -26.42 -11.05
C VAL A 283 -82.65 -27.25 -12.10
N SER A 284 -83.39 -28.15 -12.79
CA SER A 284 -82.78 -28.96 -13.87
C SER A 284 -82.25 -28.10 -15.01
N ARG A 285 -83.00 -27.06 -15.43
CA ARG A 285 -82.53 -26.09 -16.43
C ARG A 285 -81.32 -25.32 -15.95
N ALA A 286 -81.37 -24.78 -14.73
CA ALA A 286 -80.23 -24.05 -14.16
C ALA A 286 -78.96 -24.92 -14.08
N THR A 287 -79.08 -26.21 -13.75
CA THR A 287 -77.95 -27.17 -13.73
C THR A 287 -77.36 -27.37 -15.13
N ALA A 288 -78.21 -27.40 -16.19
CA ALA A 288 -77.75 -27.56 -17.56
C ALA A 288 -77.05 -26.29 -18.13
N ASP A 289 -77.48 -25.12 -17.67
CA ASP A 289 -76.97 -23.83 -18.15
C ASP A 289 -75.57 -23.46 -17.60
N ILE A 290 -75.07 -24.15 -16.54
CA ILE A 290 -73.76 -23.90 -15.98
C ILE A 290 -72.68 -24.61 -16.80
N ASP A 291 -71.88 -23.81 -17.54
CA ASP A 291 -70.72 -24.29 -18.25
C ASP A 291 -69.55 -24.46 -17.26
N PHE A 292 -69.21 -25.71 -16.92
CA PHE A 292 -68.09 -26.09 -16.06
C PHE A 292 -67.30 -27.21 -16.71
N ASP A 293 -65.97 -26.92 -16.94
CA ASP A 293 -65.01 -27.90 -17.43
C ASP A 293 -64.07 -28.38 -16.29
N PRO A 294 -64.26 -29.56 -15.73
CA PRO A 294 -63.44 -30.11 -14.68
C PRO A 294 -61.99 -30.34 -15.15
N ASN A 295 -61.77 -30.69 -16.40
CA ASN A 295 -60.40 -30.91 -16.89
C ASN A 295 -59.61 -29.60 -16.95
N ARG A 296 -60.29 -28.49 -17.21
CA ARG A 296 -59.65 -27.17 -17.19
C ARG A 296 -59.27 -26.75 -15.76
N LEU A 297 -60.13 -26.97 -14.78
CA LEU A 297 -59.83 -26.71 -13.38
C LEU A 297 -58.65 -27.56 -12.88
N ASP A 298 -58.63 -28.86 -13.17
CA ASP A 298 -57.52 -29.75 -12.82
C ASP A 298 -56.19 -29.31 -13.47
N PHE A 299 -56.25 -28.88 -14.71
CA PHE A 299 -55.07 -28.35 -15.40
C PHE A 299 -54.51 -27.08 -14.73
N ILE A 300 -55.40 -26.13 -14.35
CA ILE A 300 -55.01 -24.89 -13.67
C ILE A 300 -54.36 -25.22 -12.31
N ASN A 301 -54.99 -26.08 -11.52
CA ASN A 301 -54.47 -26.52 -10.22
C ASN A 301 -53.07 -27.13 -10.38
N GLN A 302 -52.87 -28.01 -11.34
CA GLN A 302 -51.53 -28.58 -11.61
C GLN A 302 -50.51 -27.53 -12.02
N GLN A 303 -50.89 -26.46 -12.75
CA GLN A 303 -49.95 -25.37 -13.08
C GLN A 303 -49.64 -24.52 -11.87
N LEU A 304 -50.66 -24.15 -11.08
CA LEU A 304 -50.47 -23.40 -9.83
C LEU A 304 -49.59 -24.15 -8.82
N ASP A 305 -49.84 -25.47 -8.63
CA ASP A 305 -49.02 -26.30 -7.79
C ASP A 305 -47.54 -26.30 -8.19
N LYS A 306 -47.23 -26.32 -9.48
CA LYS A 306 -45.86 -26.22 -9.99
C LYS A 306 -45.26 -24.86 -9.67
N ILE A 307 -46.00 -23.78 -9.84
CA ILE A 307 -45.56 -22.41 -9.55
C ILE A 307 -45.26 -22.29 -8.04
N TYR A 308 -46.22 -22.66 -7.17
CA TYR A 308 -46.03 -22.59 -5.71
C TYR A 308 -44.90 -23.49 -5.20
N HIS A 309 -44.67 -24.62 -5.85
CA HIS A 309 -43.54 -25.50 -5.52
C HIS A 309 -42.22 -24.81 -5.82
N LEU A 310 -42.10 -24.12 -6.97
CA LEU A 310 -40.91 -23.38 -7.35
C LEU A 310 -40.70 -22.15 -6.44
N GLU A 311 -41.76 -21.38 -6.17
CA GLU A 311 -41.70 -20.24 -5.25
C GLU A 311 -41.21 -20.64 -3.87
N LYS A 312 -41.76 -21.70 -3.31
CA LYS A 312 -41.35 -22.23 -2.01
C LYS A 312 -39.89 -22.71 -2.02
N LYS A 313 -39.48 -23.37 -3.09
CA LYS A 313 -38.12 -23.92 -3.22
C LYS A 313 -37.07 -22.81 -3.34
N PHE A 314 -37.39 -21.74 -4.09
CA PHE A 314 -36.48 -20.62 -4.31
C PHE A 314 -36.68 -19.47 -3.30
N HIS A 315 -37.60 -19.64 -2.33
CA HIS A 315 -37.92 -18.65 -1.28
C HIS A 315 -38.37 -17.30 -1.84
N VAL A 316 -39.23 -17.31 -2.84
CA VAL A 316 -39.81 -16.14 -3.48
C VAL A 316 -41.35 -16.23 -3.45
N GLU A 317 -42.02 -15.13 -3.78
CA GLU A 317 -43.48 -15.03 -3.69
C GLU A 317 -44.13 -14.76 -5.06
N THR A 318 -43.32 -14.55 -6.14
CA THR A 318 -43.86 -14.20 -7.45
C THR A 318 -43.07 -14.85 -8.60
N ILE A 319 -43.75 -15.05 -9.75
CA ILE A 319 -43.10 -15.50 -10.98
C ILE A 319 -42.02 -14.49 -11.43
N ALA A 320 -42.23 -13.19 -11.25
CA ALA A 320 -41.26 -12.16 -11.62
C ALA A 320 -39.91 -12.35 -10.88
N GLU A 321 -39.95 -12.72 -9.60
CA GLU A 321 -38.76 -13.04 -8.81
C GLU A 321 -38.09 -14.34 -9.28
N LEU A 322 -38.86 -15.38 -9.65
CA LEU A 322 -38.32 -16.61 -10.26
C LEU A 322 -37.58 -16.31 -11.58
N LEU A 323 -38.17 -15.48 -12.44
CA LEU A 323 -37.56 -15.06 -13.69
C LEU A 323 -36.29 -14.22 -13.47
N ALA A 324 -36.24 -13.38 -12.42
CA ALA A 324 -35.03 -12.65 -12.03
C ALA A 324 -33.93 -13.60 -11.59
N ILE A 325 -34.22 -14.62 -10.78
CA ILE A 325 -33.28 -15.68 -10.39
C ILE A 325 -32.78 -16.44 -11.62
N GLN A 326 -33.68 -16.80 -12.54
CA GLN A 326 -33.32 -17.46 -13.80
C GLN A 326 -32.32 -16.63 -14.61
N ALA A 327 -32.57 -15.33 -14.74
CA ALA A 327 -31.69 -14.40 -15.47
C ALA A 327 -30.31 -14.30 -14.81
N GLU A 328 -30.25 -14.23 -13.46
CA GLU A 328 -28.99 -14.20 -12.71
C GLU A 328 -28.18 -15.51 -12.88
N LEU A 329 -28.86 -16.66 -12.77
CA LEU A 329 -28.24 -17.97 -12.99
C LEU A 329 -27.70 -18.10 -14.41
N LYS A 330 -28.45 -17.65 -15.41
CA LYS A 330 -28.02 -17.63 -16.80
C LYS A 330 -26.75 -16.78 -16.99
N GLN A 331 -26.73 -15.58 -16.44
CA GLN A 331 -25.56 -14.71 -16.54
C GLN A 331 -24.31 -15.34 -15.90
N LYS A 332 -24.46 -16.03 -14.78
CA LYS A 332 -23.34 -16.76 -14.12
C LYS A 332 -22.86 -17.94 -14.99
N LEU A 333 -23.77 -18.72 -15.57
CA LEU A 333 -23.45 -19.85 -16.45
C LEU A 333 -22.78 -19.39 -17.75
N ASP A 334 -23.30 -18.34 -18.39
CA ASP A 334 -22.69 -17.74 -19.59
C ASP A 334 -21.26 -17.24 -19.28
N GLY A 335 -21.01 -16.72 -18.06
CA GLY A 335 -19.67 -16.35 -17.58
C GLY A 335 -18.72 -17.55 -17.43
N ILE A 336 -19.23 -18.71 -17.04
CA ILE A 336 -18.44 -19.96 -16.94
C ILE A 336 -18.13 -20.50 -18.33
N ASP A 337 -19.11 -20.54 -19.21
CA ASP A 337 -18.95 -21.06 -20.58
C ASP A 337 -17.94 -20.24 -21.41
N ASN A 338 -17.81 -18.92 -21.15
CA ASN A 338 -16.81 -18.03 -21.77
C ASN A 338 -15.46 -17.97 -21.00
N SER A 339 -15.31 -18.74 -19.95
CA SER A 339 -14.18 -18.66 -19.03
C SER A 339 -12.83 -19.00 -19.65
N ASP A 340 -12.78 -19.98 -20.53
CA ASP A 340 -11.57 -20.42 -21.22
C ASP A 340 -11.01 -19.33 -22.15
N GLU A 341 -11.88 -18.55 -22.78
CA GLU A 341 -11.49 -17.44 -23.65
C GLU A 341 -10.96 -16.26 -22.84
N LEU A 342 -11.66 -15.88 -21.75
CA LEU A 342 -11.21 -14.84 -20.82
C LEU A 342 -9.89 -15.18 -20.14
N LEU A 343 -9.71 -16.44 -19.75
CA LEU A 343 -8.47 -16.92 -19.15
C LEU A 343 -7.30 -16.82 -20.13
N LYS A 344 -7.51 -17.29 -21.35
CA LYS A 344 -6.52 -17.27 -22.42
C LYS A 344 -6.12 -15.85 -22.82
N GLU A 345 -7.09 -14.93 -22.91
CA GLU A 345 -6.81 -13.52 -23.15
C GLU A 345 -5.99 -12.90 -22.01
N ALA A 346 -6.37 -13.12 -20.75
CA ALA A 346 -5.64 -12.62 -19.59
C ALA A 346 -4.21 -13.20 -19.51
N GLU A 347 -4.00 -14.46 -19.86
CA GLU A 347 -2.67 -15.08 -19.94
C GLU A 347 -1.82 -14.47 -21.05
N GLN A 348 -2.40 -14.18 -22.19
CA GLN A 348 -1.71 -13.49 -23.29
C GLN A 348 -1.30 -12.07 -22.91
N ILE A 349 -2.20 -11.32 -22.25
CA ILE A 349 -1.90 -9.99 -21.74
C ILE A 349 -0.77 -10.05 -20.72
N LEU A 350 -0.81 -10.98 -19.77
CA LEU A 350 0.25 -11.16 -18.79
C LEU A 350 1.59 -11.46 -19.46
N ALA A 351 1.63 -12.39 -20.41
CA ALA A 351 2.85 -12.74 -21.14
C ALA A 351 3.43 -11.54 -21.90
N ALA A 352 2.58 -10.74 -22.56
CA ALA A 352 2.99 -9.53 -23.26
C ALA A 352 3.57 -8.48 -22.28
N ARG A 353 2.89 -8.22 -21.14
CA ARG A 353 3.38 -7.28 -20.12
C ARG A 353 4.67 -7.72 -19.45
N GLN A 354 4.82 -9.03 -19.23
CA GLN A 354 6.04 -9.62 -18.71
C GLN A 354 7.22 -9.44 -19.70
N ALA A 355 6.98 -9.68 -20.98
CA ALA A 355 8.00 -9.48 -22.01
C ALA A 355 8.44 -8.02 -22.14
N ASP A 356 7.49 -7.08 -22.11
CA ASP A 356 7.78 -5.64 -22.12
C ASP A 356 8.58 -5.22 -20.89
N CYS A 357 8.20 -5.71 -19.70
CA CYS A 357 8.93 -5.45 -18.46
C CYS A 357 10.35 -6.01 -18.52
N ALA A 358 10.53 -7.26 -18.99
CA ALA A 358 11.85 -7.87 -19.17
C ALA A 358 12.73 -7.10 -20.15
N LYS A 359 12.16 -6.57 -21.22
CA LYS A 359 12.88 -5.71 -22.18
C LYS A 359 13.39 -4.43 -21.52
N GLN A 360 12.57 -3.75 -20.72
CA GLN A 360 13.00 -2.56 -19.99
C GLN A 360 14.02 -2.89 -18.91
N ALA A 361 13.88 -4.03 -18.21
CA ALA A 361 14.89 -4.52 -17.27
C ALA A 361 16.24 -4.70 -17.94
N ALA A 362 16.30 -5.33 -19.12
CA ALA A 362 17.53 -5.53 -19.86
C ALA A 362 18.21 -4.23 -20.31
N LEU A 363 17.42 -3.18 -20.62
CA LEU A 363 17.97 -1.85 -20.90
C LEU A 363 18.59 -1.22 -19.66
N LEU A 364 17.91 -1.35 -18.51
CA LEU A 364 18.39 -0.88 -17.22
C LEU A 364 19.69 -1.60 -16.82
N THR A 365 19.75 -2.93 -16.96
CA THR A 365 20.96 -3.74 -16.73
C THR A 365 22.15 -3.26 -17.55
N LYS A 366 21.96 -3.02 -18.85
CA LYS A 366 23.03 -2.49 -19.71
C LYS A 366 23.59 -1.15 -19.24
N GLY A 367 22.73 -0.24 -18.81
CA GLY A 367 23.13 1.04 -18.23
C GLY A 367 23.97 0.85 -16.96
N ARG A 368 23.52 -0.04 -16.07
CA ARG A 368 24.20 -0.42 -14.82
C ARG A 368 25.57 -1.04 -15.07
N GLU A 369 25.68 -2.00 -15.98
CA GLU A 369 26.95 -2.65 -16.35
C GLU A 369 27.96 -1.66 -16.91
N LYS A 370 27.48 -0.68 -17.72
CA LYS A 370 28.34 0.39 -18.23
C LYS A 370 28.87 1.28 -17.11
N ALA A 371 28.00 1.69 -16.20
CA ALA A 371 28.37 2.48 -15.02
C ALA A 371 29.33 1.70 -14.11
N ALA A 372 29.08 0.42 -13.88
CA ALA A 372 29.91 -0.44 -13.06
C ALA A 372 31.39 -0.44 -13.53
N LYS A 373 31.64 -0.52 -14.84
CA LYS A 373 32.99 -0.45 -15.40
C LYS A 373 33.68 0.89 -15.10
N THR A 374 32.93 1.99 -15.14
CA THR A 374 33.44 3.32 -14.80
C THR A 374 33.76 3.40 -13.31
N ILE A 375 32.84 2.90 -12.47
CA ILE A 375 33.00 2.84 -11.00
C ILE A 375 34.24 2.02 -10.62
N GLN A 376 34.43 0.85 -11.21
CA GLN A 376 35.59 -0.01 -10.96
C GLN A 376 36.91 0.72 -11.25
N LYS A 377 36.98 1.43 -12.37
CA LYS A 377 38.17 2.22 -12.76
C LYS A 377 38.41 3.36 -11.77
N GLU A 378 37.43 4.20 -11.52
CA GLU A 378 37.54 5.35 -10.63
C GLU A 378 37.85 4.95 -9.19
N MET A 379 37.23 3.87 -8.69
CA MET A 379 37.53 3.33 -7.35
C MET A 379 39.00 2.97 -7.21
N LYS A 380 39.58 2.32 -8.20
CA LYS A 380 41.01 2.02 -8.19
C LYS A 380 41.87 3.28 -8.18
N GLU A 381 41.55 4.27 -9.04
CA GLU A 381 42.28 5.52 -9.10
C GLU A 381 42.24 6.32 -7.80
N ARG A 382 41.15 6.24 -7.04
CA ARG A 382 41.00 6.94 -5.76
C ARG A 382 41.59 6.16 -4.57
N LEU A 383 41.51 4.84 -4.55
CA LEU A 383 41.97 4.02 -3.45
C LEU A 383 43.49 3.83 -3.40
N VAL A 384 44.16 3.81 -4.56
CA VAL A 384 45.62 3.67 -4.62
C VAL A 384 46.34 4.80 -3.85
N PRO A 385 46.01 6.09 -4.05
CA PRO A 385 46.64 7.18 -3.28
C PRO A 385 46.30 7.14 -1.79
N MET A 386 45.13 6.57 -1.44
CA MET A 386 44.69 6.40 -0.04
C MET A 386 45.31 5.18 0.64
N GLY A 387 46.45 4.65 0.14
CA GLY A 387 47.22 3.59 0.78
C GLY A 387 46.72 2.18 0.53
N ILE A 388 46.02 1.92 -0.58
CA ILE A 388 45.64 0.57 -1.03
C ILE A 388 46.20 0.33 -2.44
N PRO A 389 47.55 0.17 -2.57
CA PRO A 389 48.20 0.16 -3.87
C PRO A 389 47.85 -1.03 -4.76
N ASN A 390 47.43 -2.14 -4.15
CA ASN A 390 47.07 -3.38 -4.82
C ASN A 390 45.57 -3.68 -4.80
N VAL A 391 44.76 -2.61 -4.69
CA VAL A 391 43.31 -2.77 -4.65
C VAL A 391 42.76 -3.48 -5.87
N GLN A 392 41.90 -4.44 -5.60
CA GLN A 392 41.00 -5.03 -6.60
C GLN A 392 39.57 -4.69 -6.16
N PHE A 393 38.81 -4.12 -7.07
CA PHE A 393 37.41 -3.77 -6.84
C PHE A 393 36.63 -4.22 -8.08
N ASP A 394 35.60 -5.02 -7.86
CA ASP A 394 34.74 -5.55 -8.91
C ASP A 394 33.28 -5.42 -8.51
N ILE A 395 32.39 -5.41 -9.49
CA ILE A 395 30.95 -5.33 -9.31
C ILE A 395 30.33 -6.50 -10.06
N GLN A 396 29.83 -7.44 -9.31
CA GLN A 396 29.18 -8.64 -9.84
C GLN A 396 27.69 -8.41 -10.00
N PHE A 397 27.17 -8.85 -11.15
CA PHE A 397 25.73 -8.86 -11.44
C PHE A 397 25.24 -10.29 -11.49
N GLU A 398 24.16 -10.57 -10.74
CA GLU A 398 23.44 -11.83 -10.79
C GLU A 398 22.00 -11.53 -11.23
N PRO A 399 21.44 -12.29 -12.17
CA PRO A 399 20.05 -12.11 -12.56
C PRO A 399 19.11 -12.54 -11.42
N LYS A 400 18.08 -11.74 -11.17
CA LYS A 400 16.97 -12.07 -10.25
C LYS A 400 15.63 -11.98 -10.97
N THR A 401 14.58 -12.50 -10.33
CA THR A 401 13.21 -12.31 -10.79
C THR A 401 12.87 -10.83 -10.87
N LEU A 402 12.01 -10.47 -11.83
CA LEU A 402 11.54 -9.09 -11.99
C LEU A 402 10.99 -8.54 -10.67
N ALA A 403 11.61 -7.47 -10.17
CA ALA A 403 11.26 -6.81 -8.92
C ALA A 403 11.07 -5.29 -9.17
N SER A 404 10.62 -4.54 -8.15
CA SER A 404 10.35 -3.10 -8.30
C SER A 404 11.56 -2.25 -8.69
N ASP A 405 12.76 -2.77 -8.48
CA ASP A 405 14.08 -2.16 -8.72
C ASP A 405 14.82 -2.72 -9.94
N GLY A 406 14.23 -3.66 -10.67
CA GLY A 406 14.84 -4.28 -11.84
C GLY A 406 14.96 -5.79 -11.74
N ALA A 407 15.87 -6.35 -12.55
CA ALA A 407 16.16 -7.78 -12.62
C ALA A 407 17.60 -8.11 -12.17
N ASP A 408 18.29 -7.16 -11.54
CA ASP A 408 19.70 -7.30 -11.16
C ASP A 408 19.85 -7.39 -9.65
N LYS A 409 20.56 -8.41 -9.20
CA LYS A 409 21.19 -8.43 -7.89
C LYS A 409 22.65 -8.00 -8.07
N VAL A 410 23.09 -7.06 -7.26
CA VAL A 410 24.43 -6.49 -7.39
C VAL A 410 25.21 -6.74 -6.12
N GLN A 411 26.48 -7.12 -6.29
CA GLN A 411 27.40 -7.30 -5.19
C GLN A 411 28.74 -6.64 -5.46
N PHE A 412 29.20 -5.79 -4.54
CA PHE A 412 30.52 -5.19 -4.57
C PHE A 412 31.54 -6.15 -3.99
N LEU A 413 32.56 -6.49 -4.79
CA LEU A 413 33.66 -7.34 -4.39
C LEU A 413 34.93 -6.50 -4.22
N PHE A 414 35.67 -6.78 -3.15
CA PHE A 414 36.87 -6.04 -2.79
C PHE A 414 37.97 -6.95 -2.31
N SER A 415 39.20 -6.57 -2.65
CA SER A 415 40.42 -7.07 -2.02
C SER A 415 41.47 -5.96 -1.96
N ALA A 416 42.13 -5.81 -0.81
CA ALA A 416 43.23 -4.85 -0.60
C ALA A 416 44.57 -5.37 -1.14
N ASN A 417 44.72 -6.67 -1.35
CA ASN A 417 45.98 -7.35 -1.67
C ASN A 417 45.87 -8.20 -2.95
N ARG A 418 46.95 -8.22 -3.74
CA ARG A 418 47.00 -9.04 -4.98
C ARG A 418 46.78 -10.53 -4.78
N ASN A 419 47.23 -11.05 -3.63
CA ASN A 419 47.23 -12.47 -3.36
C ASN A 419 45.99 -12.95 -2.57
N SER A 420 45.10 -12.04 -2.22
CA SER A 420 43.83 -12.36 -1.57
C SER A 420 42.72 -12.44 -2.60
N PRO A 421 41.81 -13.41 -2.51
CA PRO A 421 40.66 -13.48 -3.39
C PRO A 421 39.78 -12.25 -3.22
N LEU A 422 39.08 -11.87 -4.29
CA LEU A 422 37.96 -10.95 -4.22
C LEU A 422 36.88 -11.55 -3.33
N GLN A 423 36.41 -10.80 -2.36
CA GLN A 423 35.34 -11.23 -1.47
C GLN A 423 34.29 -10.13 -1.34
N PRO A 424 33.05 -10.46 -1.00
CA PRO A 424 32.03 -9.47 -0.73
C PRO A 424 32.53 -8.41 0.26
N ILE A 425 32.25 -7.15 -0.04
CA ILE A 425 32.74 -6.02 0.78
C ILE A 425 32.30 -6.12 2.26
N GLU A 426 31.23 -6.83 2.51
CA GLU A 426 30.69 -7.14 3.83
C GLU A 426 31.64 -8.00 4.69
N GLN A 427 32.47 -8.78 4.04
CA GLN A 427 33.41 -9.72 4.68
C GLN A 427 34.81 -9.12 4.89
N VAL A 428 34.99 -7.86 4.48
CA VAL A 428 36.27 -7.15 4.66
C VAL A 428 36.48 -6.84 6.13
N ALA A 429 37.56 -7.34 6.71
CA ALA A 429 37.83 -7.26 8.14
C ALA A 429 38.33 -5.90 8.62
N SER A 430 38.89 -5.05 7.73
CA SER A 430 39.52 -3.78 8.10
C SER A 430 38.54 -2.60 8.01
N GLY A 431 38.13 -2.08 9.17
CA GLY A 431 37.29 -0.88 9.24
C GLY A 431 37.88 0.35 8.53
N GLY A 432 39.20 0.52 8.60
CA GLY A 432 39.88 1.62 7.88
C GLY A 432 39.87 1.46 6.35
N GLU A 433 39.89 0.24 5.83
CA GLU A 433 39.75 -0.01 4.38
C GLU A 433 38.33 0.27 3.91
N ILE A 434 37.33 -0.19 4.65
CA ILE A 434 35.92 0.08 4.36
C ILE A 434 35.63 1.59 4.39
N ALA A 435 36.19 2.33 5.36
CA ALA A 435 36.05 3.78 5.45
C ALA A 435 36.59 4.50 4.20
N ARG A 436 37.75 4.06 3.70
CA ARG A 436 38.34 4.62 2.45
C ARG A 436 37.51 4.29 1.20
N VAL A 437 37.01 3.05 1.11
CA VAL A 437 36.07 2.65 0.04
C VAL A 437 34.82 3.52 0.09
N MET A 438 34.25 3.71 1.28
CA MET A 438 33.04 4.51 1.46
C MET A 438 33.28 5.99 1.12
N LEU A 439 34.39 6.56 1.56
CA LEU A 439 34.78 7.93 1.18
C LEU A 439 34.90 8.08 -0.33
N SER A 440 35.52 7.10 -1.02
CA SER A 440 35.66 7.11 -2.48
C SER A 440 34.31 7.05 -3.17
N LEU A 441 33.41 6.16 -2.75
CA LEU A 441 32.05 6.07 -3.28
C LEU A 441 31.25 7.36 -3.04
N LYS A 442 31.33 7.92 -1.82
CA LYS A 442 30.65 9.20 -1.51
C LYS A 442 31.19 10.36 -2.34
N ALA A 443 32.49 10.39 -2.61
CA ALA A 443 33.08 11.40 -3.50
C ALA A 443 32.54 11.29 -4.93
N MET A 444 32.37 10.08 -5.45
CA MET A 444 31.77 9.84 -6.76
C MET A 444 30.29 10.24 -6.78
N ILE A 445 29.51 9.78 -5.80
CA ILE A 445 28.08 10.10 -5.66
C ILE A 445 27.88 11.61 -5.52
N SER A 446 28.70 12.28 -4.71
CA SER A 446 28.64 13.74 -4.53
C SER A 446 28.81 14.50 -5.84
N GLY A 447 29.52 13.95 -6.82
CA GLY A 447 29.59 14.51 -8.18
C GLY A 447 28.28 14.39 -8.97
N ALA A 448 27.49 13.36 -8.70
CA ALA A 448 26.28 13.03 -9.45
C ALA A 448 24.98 13.52 -8.77
N VAL A 449 24.96 13.61 -7.44
CA VAL A 449 23.80 14.03 -6.65
C VAL A 449 24.03 15.40 -6.03
N LYS A 450 23.01 16.23 -6.06
CA LYS A 450 22.99 17.54 -5.41
C LYS A 450 22.65 17.44 -3.92
N LEU A 451 23.51 16.79 -3.14
CA LEU A 451 23.37 16.73 -1.70
C LEU A 451 24.09 17.94 -1.08
N PRO A 452 23.37 18.86 -0.39
CA PRO A 452 23.95 20.12 0.03
C PRO A 452 25.02 19.99 1.11
N THR A 453 24.86 19.03 2.05
CA THR A 453 25.76 18.88 3.21
C THR A 453 26.09 17.41 3.45
N ILE A 454 27.38 17.09 3.58
CA ILE A 454 27.88 15.77 3.96
C ILE A 454 28.69 15.91 5.24
N ILE A 455 28.40 15.09 6.24
CA ILE A 455 29.11 15.06 7.53
C ILE A 455 29.82 13.72 7.67
N PHE A 456 31.14 13.75 7.86
CA PHE A 456 31.96 12.59 8.12
C PHE A 456 32.33 12.51 9.61
N ASP A 457 31.97 11.44 10.28
CA ASP A 457 32.25 11.19 11.69
C ASP A 457 33.27 10.07 11.84
N GLU A 458 34.48 10.44 12.32
CA GLU A 458 35.57 9.52 12.66
C GLU A 458 35.90 8.48 11.57
N ILE A 459 35.81 8.88 10.28
CA ILE A 459 36.16 8.00 9.15
C ILE A 459 37.69 7.79 9.04
N ASP A 460 38.45 8.53 9.80
CA ASP A 460 39.90 8.54 9.88
C ASP A 460 40.47 7.51 10.88
N THR A 461 39.63 6.65 11.44
CA THR A 461 40.06 5.61 12.36
C THR A 461 41.00 4.61 11.68
N GLY A 462 42.17 4.39 12.28
CA GLY A 462 43.19 3.44 11.80
C GLY A 462 44.01 3.95 10.59
N VAL A 463 44.01 5.25 10.32
CA VAL A 463 44.88 5.88 9.32
C VAL A 463 45.74 6.96 9.93
N SER A 464 46.88 7.30 9.31
CA SER A 464 47.78 8.35 9.77
C SER A 464 48.64 8.91 8.64
N GLY A 465 49.33 10.01 8.87
CA GLY A 465 50.31 10.57 7.99
C GLY A 465 49.77 10.89 6.58
N LYS A 466 50.45 10.40 5.56
CA LYS A 466 50.12 10.67 4.14
C LYS A 466 48.74 10.18 3.73
N ILE A 467 48.27 9.09 4.31
CA ILE A 467 46.95 8.54 3.98
C ILE A 467 45.84 9.48 4.50
N ALA A 468 45.95 9.97 5.73
CA ALA A 468 45.01 10.95 6.29
C ALA A 468 44.99 12.25 5.47
N GLN A 469 46.16 12.70 5.00
CA GLN A 469 46.26 13.86 4.12
C GLN A 469 45.52 13.64 2.79
N GLN A 470 45.65 12.47 2.17
CA GLN A 470 44.91 12.15 0.93
C GLN A 470 43.40 12.09 1.14
N MET A 471 42.95 11.50 2.24
CA MET A 471 41.53 11.51 2.61
C MET A 471 41.02 12.94 2.78
N ALA A 472 41.76 13.81 3.46
CA ALA A 472 41.40 15.20 3.66
C ALA A 472 41.35 15.97 2.31
N PHE A 473 42.26 15.66 1.38
CA PHE A 473 42.25 16.24 0.05
C PHE A 473 40.98 15.86 -0.73
N VAL A 474 40.57 14.59 -0.66
CA VAL A 474 39.29 14.14 -1.27
C VAL A 474 38.11 14.88 -0.65
N MET A 475 38.03 14.99 0.68
CA MET A 475 36.98 15.73 1.38
C MET A 475 36.96 17.22 0.99
N ARG A 476 38.12 17.85 0.85
CA ARG A 476 38.23 19.22 0.39
C ARG A 476 37.77 19.40 -1.05
N GLN A 477 38.08 18.45 -1.94
CA GLN A 477 37.57 18.46 -3.32
C GLN A 477 36.05 18.29 -3.38
N MET A 478 35.46 17.53 -2.48
CA MET A 478 34.00 17.40 -2.38
C MET A 478 33.33 18.68 -1.90
N GLY A 479 33.99 19.44 -0.99
CA GLY A 479 33.54 20.74 -0.51
C GLY A 479 33.81 21.84 -1.55
N SER A 480 32.77 22.28 -2.23
CA SER A 480 32.82 23.37 -3.23
C SER A 480 31.93 24.54 -2.80
N SER A 481 31.81 25.56 -3.65
CA SER A 481 30.87 26.68 -3.42
C SER A 481 29.41 26.19 -3.20
N ASP A 482 29.04 25.10 -3.87
CA ASP A 482 27.67 24.57 -3.85
C ASP A 482 27.49 23.34 -2.94
N LYS A 483 28.57 22.92 -2.24
CA LYS A 483 28.58 21.77 -1.38
C LYS A 483 29.34 22.02 -0.10
N GLN A 484 28.82 21.50 0.99
CA GLN A 484 29.42 21.62 2.31
C GLN A 484 29.84 20.23 2.79
N VAL A 485 31.11 20.12 3.20
CA VAL A 485 31.64 18.92 3.86
C VAL A 485 32.07 19.30 5.25
N ILE A 486 31.61 18.56 6.23
CA ILE A 486 32.00 18.72 7.64
C ILE A 486 32.66 17.42 8.09
N SER A 487 33.93 17.48 8.52
CA SER A 487 34.61 16.31 9.08
C SER A 487 34.85 16.46 10.56
N ILE A 488 34.39 15.48 11.33
CA ILE A 488 34.72 15.35 12.74
C ILE A 488 35.95 14.45 12.83
N THR A 489 37.08 14.99 13.31
CA THR A 489 38.38 14.31 13.27
C THR A 489 39.19 14.55 14.52
N HIS A 490 40.12 13.66 14.78
CA HIS A 490 41.19 13.80 15.74
C HIS A 490 42.59 13.88 15.10
N LEU A 491 42.63 13.84 13.73
CA LEU A 491 43.88 13.85 12.99
C LEU A 491 44.27 15.27 12.54
N PRO A 492 45.51 15.74 12.91
CA PRO A 492 45.99 17.08 12.51
C PRO A 492 46.10 17.27 10.99
N GLN A 493 46.36 16.20 10.23
CA GLN A 493 46.43 16.22 8.77
C GLN A 493 45.12 16.59 8.12
N ILE A 494 43.99 16.11 8.69
CA ILE A 494 42.65 16.43 8.22
C ILE A 494 42.27 17.84 8.68
N ALA A 495 42.54 18.19 9.94
CA ALA A 495 42.24 19.48 10.51
C ALA A 495 42.94 20.62 9.75
N ALA A 496 44.16 20.40 9.29
CA ALA A 496 44.97 21.38 8.56
C ALA A 496 44.37 21.73 7.17
N LEU A 497 43.64 20.83 6.51
CA LEU A 497 43.04 21.08 5.21
C LEU A 497 41.65 21.74 5.26
N GLY A 498 41.01 21.81 6.42
CA GLY A 498 39.73 22.49 6.59
C GLY A 498 39.84 23.99 6.23
N THR A 499 38.85 24.54 5.55
CA THR A 499 38.75 26.00 5.33
C THR A 499 38.24 26.70 6.58
N THR A 500 37.40 26.02 7.34
CA THR A 500 36.88 26.50 8.64
C THR A 500 37.16 25.45 9.69
N HIS A 501 37.64 25.86 10.87
CA HIS A 501 37.96 24.96 11.96
C HIS A 501 37.13 25.33 13.20
N TYR A 502 36.39 24.37 13.71
CA TYR A 502 35.65 24.45 14.96
C TYR A 502 36.28 23.54 16.00
N LYS A 503 36.26 23.97 17.27
CA LYS A 503 36.69 23.17 18.39
C LYS A 503 35.55 22.92 19.36
N VAL A 504 35.38 21.64 19.76
CA VAL A 504 34.50 21.26 20.87
C VAL A 504 35.29 21.25 22.15
N GLU A 505 34.88 22.06 23.11
CA GLU A 505 35.55 22.22 24.42
C GLU A 505 34.59 21.83 25.54
N LYS A 506 35.11 21.16 26.54
CA LYS A 506 34.40 20.91 27.80
C LYS A 506 34.71 22.03 28.79
N HIS A 507 33.69 22.50 29.44
CA HIS A 507 33.78 23.45 30.54
C HIS A 507 33.12 22.87 31.77
N ASP A 508 33.89 22.71 32.83
CA ASP A 508 33.36 22.34 34.13
C ASP A 508 32.82 23.58 34.84
N THR A 509 31.55 23.52 35.19
CA THR A 509 30.84 24.55 35.92
C THR A 509 30.38 23.99 37.29
N SER A 510 29.95 24.86 38.18
CA SER A 510 29.39 24.44 39.47
C SER A 510 28.13 23.57 39.33
N ALA A 511 27.48 23.63 38.18
CA ALA A 511 26.28 22.87 37.84
C ALA A 511 26.54 21.57 37.03
N GLY A 512 27.83 21.26 36.70
CA GLY A 512 28.25 20.08 35.93
C GLY A 512 29.09 20.44 34.71
N THR A 513 29.50 19.42 33.97
CA THR A 513 30.28 19.58 32.73
C THR A 513 29.36 19.98 31.58
N THR A 514 29.74 21.03 30.83
CA THR A 514 29.04 21.49 29.62
C THR A 514 29.97 21.46 28.43
N SER A 515 29.40 21.24 27.23
CA SER A 515 30.13 21.26 25.93
C SER A 515 29.78 22.47 25.13
N ARG A 516 30.76 23.13 24.53
CA ARG A 516 30.61 24.27 23.63
C ARG A 516 31.32 24.00 22.30
N LEU A 517 30.74 24.46 21.21
CA LEU A 517 31.36 24.49 19.88
C LEU A 517 31.75 25.93 19.56
N ARG A 518 32.98 26.13 19.15
CA ARG A 518 33.51 27.46 18.83
C ARG A 518 34.33 27.42 17.55
N LYS A 519 34.11 28.41 16.65
CA LYS A 519 34.95 28.63 15.50
C LYS A 519 36.29 29.19 15.99
N LEU A 520 37.40 28.64 15.46
CA LEU A 520 38.75 29.09 15.79
C LEU A 520 39.17 30.23 14.85
N THR A 521 39.94 31.18 15.37
CA THR A 521 40.72 32.16 14.57
C THR A 521 41.91 31.44 13.92
N ASP A 522 42.56 32.09 12.98
CA ASP A 522 43.75 31.49 12.32
C ASP A 522 44.88 31.18 13.28
N GLU A 523 45.10 32.02 14.31
CA GLU A 523 46.12 31.80 15.34
C GLU A 523 45.73 30.62 16.27
N GLU A 524 44.48 30.59 16.70
CA GLU A 524 43.97 29.48 17.54
C GLU A 524 43.98 28.16 16.76
N ARG A 525 43.74 28.20 15.46
CA ARG A 525 43.80 27.02 14.60
C ARG A 525 45.22 26.46 14.52
N VAL A 526 46.25 27.30 14.41
CA VAL A 526 47.65 26.86 14.45
C VAL A 526 47.96 26.21 15.80
N ALA A 527 47.54 26.84 16.89
CA ALA A 527 47.76 26.31 18.24
C ALA A 527 47.03 24.94 18.47
N GLU A 528 45.77 24.81 17.99
CA GLU A 528 45.02 23.56 18.10
C GLU A 528 45.67 22.43 17.30
N ILE A 529 46.09 22.70 16.06
CA ILE A 529 46.79 21.71 15.22
C ILE A 529 48.14 21.33 15.82
N ALA A 530 48.87 22.28 16.41
CA ALA A 530 50.12 22.01 17.13
C ALA A 530 49.85 21.13 18.35
N GLN A 531 48.77 21.37 19.10
CA GLN A 531 48.34 20.54 20.22
C GLN A 531 47.97 19.12 19.76
N MET A 532 47.27 18.97 18.63
CA MET A 532 46.92 17.66 18.03
C MET A 532 48.19 16.88 17.60
N LEU A 533 49.28 17.57 17.23
CA LEU A 533 50.56 16.96 16.82
C LEU A 533 51.41 16.52 18.02
N SER A 534 51.46 17.30 19.11
CA SER A 534 52.41 17.12 20.23
C SER A 534 51.75 16.66 21.49
N GLY A 535 50.43 16.64 21.58
CA GLY A 535 49.71 16.37 22.85
C GLY A 535 49.65 17.61 23.73
N SER A 536 49.89 17.43 25.07
CA SER A 536 49.68 18.51 26.05
C SER A 536 50.71 19.64 25.96
N ASP A 537 51.95 19.32 25.56
CA ASP A 537 53.06 20.30 25.54
C ASP A 537 53.29 20.86 24.13
N VAL A 538 52.77 22.06 23.88
CA VAL A 538 52.93 22.75 22.60
C VAL A 538 54.31 23.41 22.56
N SER A 539 55.25 22.81 21.85
CA SER A 539 56.56 23.36 21.57
C SER A 539 56.57 24.31 20.35
N GLU A 540 57.58 25.18 20.26
CA GLU A 540 57.77 26.03 19.08
C GLU A 540 57.94 25.22 17.80
N ALA A 541 58.55 24.03 17.87
CA ALA A 541 58.67 23.09 16.77
C ALA A 541 57.31 22.55 16.33
N ALA A 542 56.40 22.29 17.26
CA ALA A 542 55.04 21.85 16.96
C ALA A 542 54.22 22.96 16.30
N LEU A 543 54.37 24.21 16.71
CA LEU A 543 53.74 25.37 16.06
C LEU A 543 54.27 25.57 14.63
N GLN A 544 55.57 25.41 14.42
CA GLN A 544 56.17 25.49 13.09
C GLN A 544 55.65 24.37 12.17
N ASN A 545 55.59 23.13 12.65
CA ASN A 545 55.04 22.00 11.92
C ASN A 545 53.54 22.21 11.57
N ALA A 546 52.78 22.79 12.50
CA ALA A 546 51.37 23.11 12.26
C ALA A 546 51.20 24.15 11.14
N ARG A 547 52.04 25.21 11.15
CA ARG A 547 52.08 26.23 10.07
C ARG A 547 52.45 25.62 8.72
N GLU A 548 53.44 24.72 8.69
CA GLU A 548 53.83 24.01 7.47
C GLU A 548 52.75 23.12 6.91
N LEU A 549 52.04 22.38 7.79
CA LEU A 549 50.87 21.57 7.38
C LEU A 549 49.76 22.42 6.80
N ILE A 550 49.47 23.58 7.38
CA ILE A 550 48.41 24.48 6.87
C ILE A 550 48.85 25.10 5.52
N ASN A 551 50.08 25.65 5.44
CA ASN A 551 50.59 26.40 4.27
C ASN A 551 51.02 25.48 3.12
N GLY A 552 51.66 24.33 3.41
CA GLY A 552 52.07 23.34 2.42
C GLY A 552 50.89 22.73 1.65
N ASN A 553 49.72 22.78 2.22
CA ASN A 553 48.45 22.32 1.62
C ASN A 553 47.72 23.41 0.82
N GLN A 554 48.16 24.69 0.88
CA GLN A 554 47.62 25.81 0.05
C GLN A 554 48.27 25.90 -1.32
N SER A 555 49.44 25.27 -1.53
CA SER A 555 50.25 25.35 -2.75
C SER A 555 50.09 24.12 -3.67
N SER A 556 49.23 23.18 -3.35
CA SER A 556 48.89 21.97 -4.11
C SER A 556 47.43 21.99 -4.53
#